data_d8e88377bfea4c5feecf02dc1d4896d8
#
_entry.id   d8e88377bfea4c5feecf02dc1d4896d8
#
_cell.length_a   1.000
_cell.length_b   1.000
_cell.length_c   1.000
_cell.angle_alpha   90.00
_cell.angle_beta   90.00
_cell.angle_gamma   90.00
#
_symmetry.space_group_name_H-M   'P 1'
#
loop_
_entity.id
_entity.type
_entity.pdbx_description
1 polymer ?
#
loop_
_entity_poly.entity_id
_entity_poly.type
_entity_poly.pdbx_seq_one_letter_code
_entity_poly.pdbx_strand_id
1 'polypeptide(L)'
;MKIYRHGDTYIAPKGSFFDGNVRIDGNFITPPETHIWGNLIVEGNLDLGPLSTVGGRVESRSVVIGHDAKIKGSVVVQENATVCDNARLHSIEAGGDITLRPGVVVGDVSSSETIYVYGKIKSERLVGRAVKVYGI
;
A
#
# COMPACT_ATOMS: atom_id res chain seq x y z
N MET A 1 -16.85 4.39 15.17
CA MET A 1 -16.36 5.18 14.04
C MET A 1 -17.20 4.90 12.82
N LYS A 2 -17.55 5.91 12.08
CA LYS A 2 -18.50 5.78 10.97
C LYS A 2 -17.77 5.81 9.62
N ILE A 3 -17.84 4.70 8.88
CA ILE A 3 -17.33 4.62 7.52
C ILE A 3 -18.46 4.94 6.56
N TYR A 4 -18.19 5.81 5.60
CA TYR A 4 -19.16 6.16 4.56
C TYR A 4 -19.08 5.18 3.41
N ARG A 5 -20.22 4.88 2.80
CA ARG A 5 -20.30 3.98 1.65
C ARG A 5 -20.95 4.70 0.47
N HIS A 6 -20.32 4.58 -0.70
CA HIS A 6 -20.87 5.09 -1.96
C HIS A 6 -20.66 4.01 -3.03
N GLY A 7 -21.73 3.30 -3.38
CA GLY A 7 -21.63 2.14 -4.26
C GLY A 7 -20.79 1.05 -3.63
N ASP A 8 -19.74 0.63 -4.33
CA ASP A 8 -18.81 -0.40 -3.85
C ASP A 8 -17.60 0.21 -3.13
N THR A 9 -17.61 1.51 -2.89
CA THR A 9 -16.48 2.20 -2.29
C THR A 9 -16.82 2.65 -0.88
N TYR A 10 -15.96 2.28 0.06
CA TYR A 10 -16.04 2.70 1.46
C TYR A 10 -15.00 3.79 1.69
N ILE A 11 -15.38 4.81 2.42
CA ILE A 11 -14.53 5.97 2.69
C ILE A 11 -14.45 6.18 4.20
N ALA A 12 -13.25 6.15 4.75
CA ALA A 12 -13.04 6.43 6.16
C ALA A 12 -13.08 7.95 6.39
N PRO A 13 -13.68 8.40 7.51
CA PRO A 13 -13.67 9.83 7.80
C PRO A 13 -12.30 10.32 8.22
N LYS A 14 -12.11 11.62 8.13
CA LYS A 14 -10.86 12.27 8.54
C LYS A 14 -10.54 11.94 10.00
N GLY A 15 -9.26 11.62 10.26
CA GLY A 15 -8.80 11.31 11.60
C GLY A 15 -9.20 9.91 12.08
N SER A 16 -9.51 9.01 11.17
CA SER A 16 -9.94 7.66 11.53
C SER A 16 -8.85 6.88 12.25
N PHE A 17 -9.28 6.19 13.29
CA PHE A 17 -8.43 5.31 14.09
C PHE A 17 -9.17 3.99 14.32
N PHE A 18 -8.53 2.90 13.95
CA PHE A 18 -9.06 1.55 14.15
C PHE A 18 -8.09 0.78 15.03
N ASP A 19 -8.55 0.30 16.18
CA ASP A 19 -7.69 -0.38 17.16
C ASP A 19 -7.53 -1.88 16.91
N GLY A 20 -8.03 -2.38 15.81
CA GLY A 20 -7.94 -3.80 15.46
C GLY A 20 -7.89 -3.98 13.96
N ASN A 21 -8.33 -5.17 13.52
CA ASN A 21 -8.35 -5.51 12.11
C ASN A 21 -9.51 -4.82 11.40
N VAL A 22 -9.28 -4.47 10.14
CA VAL A 22 -10.30 -3.87 9.27
C VAL A 22 -10.46 -4.75 8.04
N ARG A 23 -11.69 -5.12 7.72
CA ARG A 23 -12.02 -5.88 6.52
C ARG A 23 -13.09 -5.14 5.72
N ILE A 24 -12.80 -4.89 4.47
CA ILE A 24 -13.69 -4.16 3.56
C ILE A 24 -14.05 -5.06 2.39
N ASP A 25 -15.33 -5.22 2.12
CA ASP A 25 -15.84 -6.06 1.02
C ASP A 25 -16.08 -5.27 -0.27
N GLY A 26 -15.23 -4.32 -0.54
CA GLY A 26 -15.28 -3.47 -1.73
C GLY A 26 -14.00 -2.68 -1.83
N ASN A 27 -14.08 -1.49 -2.40
CA ASN A 27 -12.96 -0.57 -2.47
C ASN A 27 -12.88 0.26 -1.20
N PHE A 28 -11.69 0.68 -0.83
CA PHE A 28 -11.49 1.45 0.39
C PHE A 28 -10.59 2.65 0.12
N ILE A 29 -11.07 3.83 0.52
CA ILE A 29 -10.31 5.06 0.44
C ILE A 29 -10.16 5.60 1.86
N THR A 30 -8.93 5.87 2.26
CA THR A 30 -8.67 6.52 3.55
C THR A 30 -8.07 7.91 3.32
N PRO A 31 -8.48 8.88 4.13
CA PRO A 31 -7.87 10.20 4.09
C PRO A 31 -6.46 10.17 4.69
N PRO A 32 -5.72 11.28 4.58
CA PRO A 32 -4.43 11.38 5.26
C PRO A 32 -4.54 11.08 6.76
N GLU A 33 -3.47 10.53 7.31
CA GLU A 33 -3.36 10.27 8.75
C GLU A 33 -4.43 9.33 9.30
N THR A 34 -4.76 8.30 8.54
CA THR A 34 -5.61 7.21 9.01
C THR A 34 -4.72 6.15 9.67
N HIS A 35 -5.10 5.71 10.86
CA HIS A 35 -4.29 4.76 11.63
C HIS A 35 -5.08 3.47 11.87
N ILE A 36 -4.49 2.35 11.46
CA ILE A 36 -5.07 1.02 11.64
C ILE A 36 -4.03 0.18 12.37
N TRP A 37 -4.35 -0.30 13.57
CA TRP A 37 -3.37 -1.04 14.37
C TRP A 37 -3.28 -2.51 14.00
N GLY A 38 -4.33 -3.08 13.43
CA GLY A 38 -4.34 -4.47 13.01
C GLY A 38 -4.05 -4.63 11.52
N ASN A 39 -4.57 -5.72 10.97
CA ASN A 39 -4.46 -6.00 9.55
C ASN A 39 -5.55 -5.28 8.77
N LEU A 40 -5.24 -4.93 7.53
CA LEU A 40 -6.20 -4.31 6.61
C LEU A 40 -6.39 -5.23 5.42
N ILE A 41 -7.59 -5.79 5.30
CA ILE A 41 -7.95 -6.69 4.20
C ILE A 41 -9.04 -6.01 3.38
N VAL A 42 -8.75 -5.72 2.12
CA VAL A 42 -9.66 -5.03 1.21
C VAL A 42 -9.89 -5.94 0.00
N GLU A 43 -11.13 -6.29 -0.28
CA GLU A 43 -11.42 -7.19 -1.41
C GLU A 43 -11.25 -6.49 -2.76
N GLY A 44 -11.46 -5.19 -2.81
CA GLY A 44 -11.27 -4.36 -3.99
C GLY A 44 -9.97 -3.59 -3.97
N ASN A 45 -10.02 -2.40 -4.52
CA ASN A 45 -8.87 -1.52 -4.61
C ASN A 45 -8.73 -0.69 -3.33
N LEU A 46 -7.50 -0.51 -2.89
CA LEU A 46 -7.18 0.27 -1.70
C LEU A 46 -6.43 1.54 -2.11
N ASP A 47 -6.93 2.66 -1.63
CA ASP A 47 -6.23 3.95 -1.73
C ASP A 47 -5.94 4.40 -0.28
N LEU A 48 -4.73 4.12 0.16
CA LEU A 48 -4.29 4.44 1.52
C LEU A 48 -3.72 5.87 1.54
N GLY A 49 -4.36 6.74 2.30
CA GLY A 49 -3.98 8.15 2.33
C GLY A 49 -2.57 8.39 2.85
N PRO A 50 -1.99 9.54 2.52
CA PRO A 50 -0.65 9.90 3.00
C PRO A 50 -0.56 9.91 4.52
N LEU A 51 0.63 9.64 5.04
CA LEU A 51 0.91 9.71 6.49
C LEU A 51 0.08 8.72 7.31
N SER A 52 -0.57 7.77 6.65
CA SER A 52 -1.35 6.73 7.32
C SER A 52 -0.43 5.63 7.83
N THR A 53 -0.89 4.89 8.84
CA THR A 53 -0.13 3.78 9.40
C THR A 53 -0.99 2.53 9.47
N VAL A 54 -0.40 1.38 9.16
CA VAL A 54 -1.02 0.07 9.33
C VAL A 54 -0.06 -0.78 10.17
N GLY A 55 -0.54 -1.29 11.30
CA GLY A 55 0.29 -2.05 12.21
C GLY A 55 0.50 -3.49 11.80
N GLY A 56 -0.38 -4.05 10.98
CA GLY A 56 -0.31 -5.40 10.48
C GLY A 56 -0.05 -5.46 8.98
N ARG A 57 -0.56 -6.51 8.35
CA ARG A 57 -0.41 -6.70 6.91
C ARG A 57 -1.55 -6.04 6.14
N VAL A 58 -1.31 -5.81 4.87
CA VAL A 58 -2.30 -5.25 3.94
C VAL A 58 -2.50 -6.24 2.81
N GLU A 59 -3.75 -6.57 2.51
CA GLU A 59 -4.11 -7.37 1.33
C GLU A 59 -5.19 -6.64 0.56
N SER A 60 -5.05 -6.57 -0.75
CA SER A 60 -6.04 -5.92 -1.62
C SER A 60 -5.89 -6.42 -3.05
N ARG A 61 -6.84 -6.03 -3.91
CA ARG A 61 -6.73 -6.32 -5.33
C ARG A 61 -5.63 -5.46 -5.95
N SER A 62 -5.68 -4.19 -5.72
CA SER A 62 -4.62 -3.24 -6.09
C SER A 62 -4.45 -2.25 -4.96
N VAL A 63 -3.35 -1.52 -4.94
CA VAL A 63 -3.11 -0.57 -3.88
C VAL A 63 -2.36 0.66 -4.39
N VAL A 64 -2.76 1.81 -3.87
CA VAL A 64 -1.94 3.02 -3.91
C VAL A 64 -1.63 3.37 -2.46
N ILE A 65 -0.37 3.34 -2.10
CA ILE A 65 0.10 3.68 -0.76
C ILE A 65 0.57 5.12 -0.80
N GLY A 66 -0.10 6.00 -0.06
CA GLY A 66 0.19 7.42 -0.04
C GLY A 66 1.58 7.75 0.48
N HIS A 67 2.07 8.94 0.18
CA HIS A 67 3.41 9.34 0.58
C HIS A 67 3.55 9.32 2.11
N ASP A 68 4.72 8.97 2.60
CA ASP A 68 5.06 8.91 4.02
C ASP A 68 4.18 7.96 4.85
N ALA A 69 3.42 7.08 4.21
CA ALA A 69 2.67 6.05 4.92
C ALA A 69 3.63 4.97 5.43
N LYS A 70 3.23 4.30 6.51
CA LYS A 70 4.03 3.24 7.13
C LYS A 70 3.18 1.99 7.31
N ILE A 71 3.67 0.87 6.80
CA ILE A 71 3.01 -0.44 6.96
C ILE A 71 4.01 -1.37 7.59
N LYS A 72 3.73 -1.85 8.80
CA LYS A 72 4.67 -2.70 9.54
C LYS A 72 4.71 -4.13 9.03
N GLY A 73 3.61 -4.61 8.47
CA GLY A 73 3.52 -5.96 7.92
C GLY A 73 3.75 -6.01 6.42
N SER A 74 3.49 -7.18 5.85
CA SER A 74 3.62 -7.39 4.41
C SER A 74 2.45 -6.80 3.67
N VAL A 75 2.70 -6.36 2.44
CA VAL A 75 1.66 -5.92 1.51
C VAL A 75 1.55 -6.96 0.40
N VAL A 76 0.37 -7.51 0.21
CA VAL A 76 0.12 -8.52 -0.83
C VAL A 76 -1.06 -8.05 -1.67
N VAL A 77 -0.83 -7.87 -2.96
CA VAL A 77 -1.89 -7.45 -3.89
C VAL A 77 -1.95 -8.37 -5.10
N GLN A 78 -3.14 -8.53 -5.65
CA GLN A 78 -3.38 -9.42 -6.77
C GLN A 78 -2.97 -8.80 -8.10
N GLU A 79 -3.10 -7.49 -8.22
CA GLU A 79 -2.80 -6.73 -9.44
C GLU A 79 -1.66 -5.75 -9.20
N ASN A 80 -1.87 -4.48 -9.47
CA ASN A 80 -0.81 -3.48 -9.43
C ASN A 80 -0.69 -2.79 -8.08
N ALA A 81 0.51 -2.37 -7.76
CA ALA A 81 0.79 -1.61 -6.55
C ALA A 81 1.61 -0.38 -6.90
N THR A 82 1.23 0.76 -6.33
CA THR A 82 2.00 2.00 -6.41
C THR A 82 2.35 2.43 -4.99
N VAL A 83 3.63 2.61 -4.73
CA VAL A 83 4.14 3.05 -3.44
C VAL A 83 4.69 4.45 -3.62
N CYS A 84 4.02 5.43 -3.01
CA CYS A 84 4.36 6.83 -3.19
C CYS A 84 5.58 7.25 -2.36
N ASP A 85 6.04 8.47 -2.57
CA ASP A 85 7.31 8.97 -2.05
C ASP A 85 7.45 8.77 -0.54
N ASN A 86 8.61 8.30 -0.13
CA ASN A 86 9.01 8.16 1.28
C ASN A 86 8.16 7.18 2.11
N ALA A 87 7.29 6.39 1.50
CA ALA A 87 6.55 5.37 2.24
C ALA A 87 7.49 4.27 2.73
N ARG A 88 7.13 3.63 3.85
CA ARG A 88 7.92 2.57 4.45
C ARG A 88 7.08 1.31 4.60
N LEU A 89 7.58 0.22 4.05
CA LEU A 89 6.94 -1.10 4.08
C LEU A 89 7.90 -2.15 4.58
N HIS A 90 7.37 -3.20 5.17
CA HIS A 90 8.17 -4.37 5.50
C HIS A 90 8.53 -5.14 4.22
N SER A 91 7.53 -5.49 3.43
CA SER A 91 7.72 -6.19 2.15
C SER A 91 6.49 -5.96 1.29
N ILE A 92 6.61 -6.20 -0.02
CA ILE A 92 5.50 -6.09 -0.94
C ILE A 92 5.57 -7.17 -2.02
N GLU A 93 4.43 -7.79 -2.29
CA GLU A 93 4.26 -8.80 -3.32
C GLU A 93 3.03 -8.44 -4.15
N ALA A 94 3.19 -8.43 -5.45
CA ALA A 94 2.10 -8.11 -6.37
C ALA A 94 2.05 -9.08 -7.55
N GLY A 95 0.84 -9.43 -7.96
CA GLY A 95 0.64 -10.21 -9.18
C GLY A 95 0.86 -9.39 -10.44
N GLY A 96 0.73 -8.08 -10.37
CA GLY A 96 0.98 -7.14 -11.46
C GLY A 96 2.23 -6.30 -11.22
N ASP A 97 2.25 -5.12 -11.81
CA ASP A 97 3.39 -4.21 -11.71
C ASP A 97 3.48 -3.55 -10.34
N ILE A 98 4.70 -3.29 -9.90
CA ILE A 98 4.97 -2.52 -8.69
C ILE A 98 5.73 -1.27 -9.09
N THR A 99 5.24 -0.11 -8.66
CA THR A 99 5.91 1.17 -8.86
C THR A 99 6.39 1.69 -7.51
N LEU A 100 7.68 1.95 -7.41
CA LEU A 100 8.31 2.47 -6.19
C LEU A 100 8.81 3.88 -6.47
N ARG A 101 8.30 4.84 -5.71
CA ARG A 101 8.65 6.25 -5.88
C ARG A 101 9.87 6.62 -5.04
N PRO A 102 10.47 7.80 -5.28
CA PRO A 102 11.69 8.19 -4.57
C PRO A 102 11.53 8.17 -3.04
N GLY A 103 12.56 7.72 -2.36
CA GLY A 103 12.58 7.70 -0.90
C GLY A 103 11.89 6.52 -0.25
N VAL A 104 11.27 5.63 -1.03
CA VAL A 104 10.62 4.44 -0.47
C VAL A 104 11.64 3.55 0.22
N VAL A 105 11.27 3.04 1.40
CA VAL A 105 12.05 2.07 2.16
C VAL A 105 11.22 0.80 2.28
N VAL A 106 11.75 -0.29 1.77
CA VAL A 106 11.05 -1.58 1.76
C VAL A 106 12.11 -2.70 1.83
N GLY A 107 11.73 -3.82 2.40
CA GLY A 107 12.59 -5.02 2.38
C GLY A 107 12.48 -5.72 1.03
N ASP A 108 11.90 -6.91 1.02
CA ASP A 108 11.75 -7.68 -0.21
C ASP A 108 10.59 -7.17 -1.06
N VAL A 109 10.84 -7.07 -2.36
CA VAL A 109 9.85 -6.66 -3.36
C VAL A 109 9.74 -7.78 -4.40
N SER A 110 8.54 -8.29 -4.60
CA SER A 110 8.30 -9.38 -5.56
C SER A 110 7.11 -9.02 -6.45
N SER A 111 7.33 -9.03 -7.75
CA SER A 111 6.29 -8.80 -8.75
C SER A 111 6.27 -9.96 -9.73
N SER A 112 5.08 -10.39 -10.13
CA SER A 112 4.96 -11.36 -11.24
C SER A 112 5.19 -10.70 -12.60
N GLU A 113 5.24 -9.38 -12.66
CA GLU A 113 5.45 -8.61 -13.88
C GLU A 113 6.68 -7.70 -13.74
N THR A 114 6.51 -6.40 -13.79
CA THR A 114 7.62 -5.43 -13.80
C THR A 114 7.64 -4.60 -12.53
N ILE A 115 8.86 -4.38 -12.01
CA ILE A 115 9.09 -3.44 -10.93
C ILE A 115 9.66 -2.16 -11.54
N TYR A 116 8.97 -1.05 -11.35
CA TYR A 116 9.42 0.27 -11.77
C TYR A 116 9.96 1.04 -10.57
N VAL A 117 11.20 1.46 -10.65
CA VAL A 117 11.86 2.20 -9.57
C VAL A 117 12.16 3.62 -10.07
N TYR A 118 11.67 4.61 -9.35
CA TYR A 118 11.91 6.02 -9.68
C TYR A 118 12.76 6.68 -8.59
N GLY A 119 13.92 7.21 -8.99
CA GLY A 119 14.82 7.84 -8.06
C GLY A 119 15.53 6.86 -7.15
N LYS A 120 15.86 7.31 -5.94
CA LYS A 120 16.57 6.47 -4.96
C LYS A 120 15.58 5.83 -4.01
N ILE A 121 15.69 4.54 -3.86
CA ILE A 121 14.92 3.77 -2.87
C ILE A 121 15.89 2.98 -2.00
N LYS A 122 15.38 2.47 -0.88
CA LYS A 122 16.09 1.53 -0.03
C LYS A 122 15.34 0.22 -0.04
N SER A 123 15.95 -0.84 -0.54
CA SER A 123 15.33 -2.15 -0.61
C SER A 123 16.38 -3.23 -0.40
N GLU A 124 15.93 -4.43 -0.06
CA GLU A 124 16.83 -5.58 0.06
C GLU A 124 16.84 -6.36 -1.24
N ARG A 125 15.70 -6.90 -1.66
CA ARG A 125 15.63 -7.75 -2.84
C ARG A 125 14.52 -7.27 -3.77
N LEU A 126 14.84 -7.16 -5.05
CA LEU A 126 13.86 -6.85 -6.09
C LEU A 126 13.78 -8.04 -7.03
N VAL A 127 12.64 -8.72 -7.04
CA VAL A 127 12.40 -9.89 -7.89
C VAL A 127 11.19 -9.63 -8.76
N GLY A 128 11.39 -9.60 -10.08
CA GLY A 128 10.33 -9.41 -11.05
C GLY A 128 10.78 -9.97 -12.39
N ARG A 129 9.87 -10.04 -13.35
CA ARG A 129 10.24 -10.41 -14.73
C ARG A 129 11.17 -9.38 -15.32
N ALA A 130 10.98 -8.12 -14.95
CA ALA A 130 11.86 -7.03 -15.30
C ALA A 130 11.92 -6.03 -14.16
N VAL A 131 13.04 -5.35 -14.00
CA VAL A 131 13.20 -4.23 -13.09
C VAL A 131 13.71 -3.06 -13.92
N LYS A 132 12.94 -1.97 -13.93
CA LYS A 132 13.27 -0.77 -14.69
C LYS A 132 13.50 0.39 -13.73
N VAL A 133 14.65 1.06 -13.86
CA VAL A 133 15.05 2.14 -12.98
C VAL A 133 15.11 3.43 -13.75
N TYR A 134 14.45 4.46 -13.26
CA TYR A 134 14.37 5.77 -13.89
C TYR A 134 14.79 6.84 -12.92
N GLY A 135 15.61 7.77 -13.41
CA GLY A 135 16.06 8.90 -12.61
C GLY A 135 17.04 8.47 -11.52
N ILE A 136 17.99 9.29 -11.29
CA ILE A 136 19.02 9.04 -10.27
C ILE A 136 19.22 10.28 -9.44
#